data_20d48332a483ab8c9f5cc1509c4aa37e
#
_entry.id   20d48332a483ab8c9f5cc1509c4aa37e
#
_cell.length_a   1.000
_cell.length_b   1.000
_cell.length_c   1.000
_cell.angle_alpha   90.00
_cell.angle_beta   90.00
_cell.angle_gamma   90.00
#
_symmetry.space_group_name_H-M   'P 1'
#
loop_
_entity.id
_entity.type
_entity.pdbx_description
1 polymer ?
#
loop_
_entity_poly.entity_id
_entity_poly.type
_entity_poly.pdbx_seq_one_letter_code
_entity_poly.pdbx_strand_id
1 'polypeptide(L)'
;MNAGAARYGSVAAPGVARPQLVADNPGLLGHGLGKAFKRRPVLRNVNVSVQRGEAVGLLGPNGAGKTTCFYIITGLIAADTGIVSLDGRDITDLPMYRRARLGIGYLPQEASIFRGLTVEQNIRAILEIAEPALEMREAMLEALMAEFSITHLRRAPAMALSGGERRRCEIARALATQPHFILLDEPLTGIDPIAVSEIRDLVAHLKDRGIGVLITDHNVRETLEIVDRAYILHEGQVLMEGTPAEIVADTDVRRVYLGEKFSL
;
A
#
# COMPACT_ATOMS: atom_id res chain seq x y z
N MET A 1 -18.90 -36.29 18.13
CA MET A 1 -18.83 -36.73 16.71
C MET A 1 -18.10 -35.60 15.97
N ASN A 2 -16.92 -35.96 15.47
CA ASN A 2 -15.98 -35.00 14.82
C ASN A 2 -16.51 -34.56 13.45
N ALA A 3 -16.61 -33.27 13.23
CA ALA A 3 -16.74 -32.69 11.90
C ALA A 3 -15.35 -32.16 11.47
N GLY A 4 -14.88 -32.72 10.34
CA GLY A 4 -13.52 -32.60 9.87
C GLY A 4 -13.18 -31.21 9.34
N ALA A 5 -12.04 -30.74 9.77
CA ALA A 5 -11.33 -29.63 9.14
C ALA A 5 -10.81 -30.07 7.77
N ALA A 6 -11.30 -29.43 6.72
CA ALA A 6 -10.79 -29.61 5.37
C ALA A 6 -9.34 -29.13 5.30
N ARG A 7 -8.42 -30.07 5.18
CA ARG A 7 -7.00 -29.82 4.94
C ARG A 7 -6.81 -29.36 3.50
N TYR A 8 -6.59 -28.09 3.27
CA TYR A 8 -6.02 -27.63 2.03
C TYR A 8 -4.58 -28.15 1.94
N GLY A 9 -4.39 -29.16 1.09
CA GLY A 9 -3.09 -29.69 0.76
C GLY A 9 -2.25 -28.63 0.06
N SER A 10 -1.20 -28.14 0.76
CA SER A 10 -0.22 -27.25 0.18
C SER A 10 0.63 -28.02 -0.82
N VAL A 11 0.38 -27.86 -2.12
CA VAL A 11 1.37 -28.21 -3.15
C VAL A 11 2.43 -27.12 -3.11
N ALA A 12 3.45 -27.33 -2.30
CA ALA A 12 4.64 -26.50 -2.29
C ALA A 12 5.46 -26.78 -3.55
N ALA A 13 5.61 -25.80 -4.41
CA ALA A 13 6.61 -25.86 -5.47
C ALA A 13 8.01 -26.03 -4.84
N PRO A 14 8.89 -26.90 -5.36
CA PRO A 14 10.20 -27.13 -4.78
C PRO A 14 11.03 -25.84 -4.87
N GLY A 15 11.60 -25.39 -3.75
CA GLY A 15 12.60 -24.32 -3.69
C GLY A 15 12.17 -22.97 -3.13
N VAL A 16 10.95 -22.80 -2.61
CA VAL A 16 10.53 -21.54 -1.99
C VAL A 16 10.64 -21.67 -0.47
N ALA A 17 11.55 -20.90 0.13
CA ALA A 17 11.70 -20.81 1.58
C ALA A 17 10.35 -20.44 2.22
N ARG A 18 10.00 -21.10 3.31
CA ARG A 18 8.82 -20.74 4.13
C ARG A 18 9.17 -19.47 4.91
N PRO A 19 8.20 -18.54 5.08
CA PRO A 19 8.43 -17.39 5.95
C PRO A 19 8.90 -17.82 7.34
N GLN A 20 10.03 -17.30 7.79
CA GLN A 20 10.57 -17.54 9.10
C GLN A 20 10.19 -16.40 10.04
N LEU A 21 10.01 -16.70 11.33
CA LEU A 21 9.84 -15.65 12.35
C LEU A 21 11.14 -14.90 12.52
N VAL A 22 11.11 -13.59 12.37
CA VAL A 22 12.29 -12.71 12.47
C VAL A 22 12.32 -11.97 13.80
N ALA A 23 11.16 -11.53 14.29
CA ALA A 23 10.98 -10.88 15.57
C ALA A 23 9.49 -10.83 15.93
N ASP A 24 9.20 -10.68 17.22
CA ASP A 24 7.84 -10.44 17.74
C ASP A 24 7.49 -8.95 17.56
N ASN A 25 7.35 -8.53 16.29
CA ASN A 25 7.03 -7.16 15.92
C ASN A 25 5.83 -7.15 14.97
N PRO A 26 4.64 -6.80 15.46
CA PRO A 26 3.45 -6.73 14.63
C PRO A 26 3.58 -5.60 13.62
N GLY A 27 3.03 -5.80 12.40
CA GLY A 27 3.02 -4.80 11.35
C GLY A 27 3.81 -5.20 10.11
N LEU A 28 3.88 -4.27 9.17
CA LEU A 28 4.68 -4.38 7.94
C LEU A 28 5.98 -3.60 8.12
N LEU A 29 7.11 -4.30 8.03
CA LEU A 29 8.43 -3.72 8.27
C LEU A 29 9.38 -3.97 7.11
N GLY A 30 10.17 -2.95 6.78
CA GLY A 30 11.43 -3.06 6.05
C GLY A 30 12.58 -2.72 6.99
N HIS A 31 13.52 -3.62 7.19
CA HIS A 31 14.65 -3.42 8.09
C HIS A 31 15.98 -3.58 7.36
N GLY A 32 16.85 -2.58 7.47
CA GLY A 32 18.18 -2.61 6.86
C GLY A 32 18.16 -2.66 5.33
N LEU A 33 17.10 -2.16 4.68
CA LEU A 33 16.92 -2.27 3.24
C LEU A 33 18.03 -1.57 2.49
N GLY A 34 18.71 -2.31 1.61
CA GLY A 34 19.71 -1.80 0.70
C GLY A 34 19.46 -2.24 -0.73
N LYS A 35 19.74 -1.35 -1.69
CA LYS A 35 19.61 -1.60 -3.12
C LYS A 35 20.60 -0.80 -3.93
N ALA A 36 21.23 -1.45 -4.90
CA ALA A 36 22.07 -0.80 -5.89
C ALA A 36 21.65 -1.19 -7.31
N PHE A 37 21.71 -0.22 -8.24
CA PHE A 37 21.54 -0.47 -9.66
C PHE A 37 22.86 -0.15 -10.39
N LYS A 38 23.40 -1.11 -11.13
CA LYS A 38 24.68 -0.96 -11.86
C LYS A 38 25.79 -0.40 -10.96
N ARG A 39 25.94 -0.94 -9.74
CA ARG A 39 26.90 -0.52 -8.70
C ARG A 39 26.66 0.87 -8.09
N ARG A 40 25.59 1.59 -8.48
CA ARG A 40 25.19 2.84 -7.84
C ARG A 40 24.22 2.51 -6.70
N PRO A 41 24.59 2.75 -5.44
CA PRO A 41 23.69 2.54 -4.32
C PRO A 41 22.55 3.55 -4.37
N VAL A 42 21.31 3.05 -4.22
CA VAL A 42 20.07 3.84 -4.20
C VAL A 42 19.44 3.81 -2.82
N LEU A 43 19.56 2.68 -2.10
CA LEU A 43 19.17 2.58 -0.70
C LEU A 43 20.33 2.05 0.13
N ARG A 44 20.46 2.59 1.35
CA ARG A 44 21.52 2.27 2.30
C ARG A 44 20.96 2.15 3.70
N ASN A 45 20.70 0.91 4.15
CA ASN A 45 20.24 0.61 5.51
C ASN A 45 18.94 1.37 5.89
N VAL A 46 17.93 1.33 5.00
CA VAL A 46 16.64 2.00 5.22
C VAL A 46 15.75 1.15 6.11
N ASN A 47 15.19 1.77 7.16
CA ASN A 47 14.21 1.16 8.04
C ASN A 47 12.88 1.89 7.88
N VAL A 48 11.80 1.14 7.64
CA VAL A 48 10.43 1.66 7.50
C VAL A 48 9.47 0.67 8.16
N SER A 49 8.52 1.18 8.93
CA SER A 49 7.48 0.36 9.54
C SER A 49 6.11 0.97 9.37
N VAL A 50 5.08 0.13 9.29
CA VAL A 50 3.67 0.52 9.25
C VAL A 50 2.88 -0.39 10.18
N GLN A 51 2.10 0.19 11.08
CA GLN A 51 1.20 -0.55 11.96
C GLN A 51 -0.22 -0.62 11.37
N ARG A 52 -1.03 -1.56 11.86
CA ARG A 52 -2.46 -1.60 11.50
C ARG A 52 -3.17 -0.35 12.00
N GLY A 53 -4.03 0.22 11.16
CA GLY A 53 -4.76 1.45 11.48
C GLY A 53 -3.91 2.72 11.48
N GLU A 54 -2.66 2.63 11.02
CA GLU A 54 -1.74 3.77 10.89
C GLU A 54 -1.57 4.16 9.42
N ALA A 55 -1.50 5.46 9.13
CA ALA A 55 -1.08 5.98 7.84
C ALA A 55 0.34 6.54 7.94
N VAL A 56 1.24 6.03 7.11
CA VAL A 56 2.67 6.39 7.09
C VAL A 56 3.05 6.94 5.73
N GLY A 57 3.70 8.11 5.72
CA GLY A 57 4.28 8.72 4.53
C GLY A 57 5.72 8.28 4.28
N LEU A 58 6.08 8.01 3.05
CA LEU A 58 7.46 7.80 2.60
C LEU A 58 7.82 8.94 1.64
N LEU A 59 8.42 10.00 2.15
CA LEU A 59 8.62 11.27 1.49
C LEU A 59 10.12 11.56 1.25
N GLY A 60 10.42 12.59 0.47
CA GLY A 60 11.77 13.01 0.17
C GLY A 60 11.91 13.54 -1.26
N PRO A 61 13.04 14.16 -1.62
CA PRO A 61 13.27 14.71 -2.94
C PRO A 61 13.34 13.64 -4.04
N ASN A 62 13.31 14.08 -5.29
CA ASN A 62 13.49 13.18 -6.43
C ASN A 62 14.85 12.48 -6.36
N GLY A 63 14.85 11.15 -6.59
CA GLY A 63 16.07 10.35 -6.51
C GLY A 63 16.46 9.92 -5.09
N ALA A 64 15.71 10.28 -4.05
CA ALA A 64 15.99 9.88 -2.66
C ALA A 64 15.86 8.37 -2.40
N GLY A 65 15.22 7.61 -3.30
CA GLY A 65 15.04 6.16 -3.16
C GLY A 65 13.63 5.73 -2.76
N LYS A 66 12.67 6.65 -2.64
CA LYS A 66 11.27 6.36 -2.24
C LYS A 66 10.64 5.20 -3.02
N THR A 67 10.55 5.33 -4.33
CA THR A 67 9.97 4.31 -5.22
C THR A 67 10.70 2.98 -5.11
N THR A 68 12.03 3.00 -4.97
CA THR A 68 12.83 1.79 -4.79
C THR A 68 12.49 1.09 -3.47
N CYS A 69 12.43 1.83 -2.36
CA CYS A 69 12.04 1.31 -1.05
C CYS A 69 10.62 0.73 -1.09
N PHE A 70 9.69 1.50 -1.64
CA PHE A 70 8.30 1.11 -1.80
C PHE A 70 8.15 -0.18 -2.63
N TYR A 71 8.87 -0.30 -3.77
CA TYR A 71 8.83 -1.50 -4.62
C TYR A 71 9.51 -2.71 -3.98
N ILE A 72 10.47 -2.53 -3.08
CA ILE A 72 10.99 -3.62 -2.27
C ILE A 72 9.93 -4.12 -1.29
N ILE A 73 9.22 -3.21 -0.62
CA ILE A 73 8.15 -3.56 0.34
C ILE A 73 6.97 -4.23 -0.37
N THR A 74 6.60 -3.79 -1.58
CA THR A 74 5.56 -4.45 -2.38
C THR A 74 5.98 -5.82 -2.93
N GLY A 75 7.28 -6.09 -3.06
CA GLY A 75 7.81 -7.29 -3.71
C GLY A 75 7.87 -7.22 -5.23
N LEU A 76 7.84 -6.01 -5.80
CA LEU A 76 8.06 -5.76 -7.22
C LEU A 76 9.53 -5.86 -7.60
N ILE A 77 10.44 -5.48 -6.69
CA ILE A 77 11.88 -5.66 -6.85
C ILE A 77 12.47 -6.31 -5.59
N ALA A 78 13.54 -7.09 -5.77
CA ALA A 78 14.26 -7.69 -4.66
C ALA A 78 15.22 -6.67 -4.00
N ALA A 79 15.31 -6.70 -2.66
CA ALA A 79 16.38 -6.04 -1.94
C ALA A 79 17.73 -6.74 -2.18
N ASP A 80 18.83 -6.00 -2.11
CA ASP A 80 20.16 -6.60 -2.12
C ASP A 80 20.62 -6.94 -0.70
N THR A 81 20.13 -6.19 0.30
CA THR A 81 20.33 -6.43 1.73
C THR A 81 19.09 -6.03 2.51
N GLY A 82 18.98 -6.53 3.74
CA GLY A 82 17.86 -6.23 4.64
C GLY A 82 16.74 -7.24 4.52
N ILE A 83 15.68 -7.01 5.29
CA ILE A 83 14.55 -7.93 5.46
C ILE A 83 13.26 -7.14 5.33
N VAL A 84 12.26 -7.74 4.67
CA VAL A 84 10.86 -7.31 4.74
C VAL A 84 10.09 -8.35 5.54
N SER A 85 9.40 -7.90 6.59
CA SER A 85 8.59 -8.79 7.41
C SER A 85 7.15 -8.31 7.54
N LEU A 86 6.24 -9.27 7.71
CA LEU A 86 4.82 -9.05 7.99
C LEU A 86 4.45 -9.81 9.26
N ASP A 87 4.06 -9.09 10.30
CA ASP A 87 3.73 -9.66 11.62
C ASP A 87 4.83 -10.61 12.13
N GLY A 88 6.08 -10.18 12.05
CA GLY A 88 7.25 -10.93 12.46
C GLY A 88 7.66 -12.07 11.51
N ARG A 89 6.96 -12.30 10.41
CA ARG A 89 7.30 -13.33 9.41
C ARG A 89 8.11 -12.70 8.29
N ASP A 90 9.27 -13.29 7.99
CA ASP A 90 10.08 -12.88 6.85
C ASP A 90 9.34 -13.17 5.53
N ILE A 91 9.13 -12.13 4.74
CA ILE A 91 8.52 -12.18 3.41
C ILE A 91 9.46 -11.65 2.31
N THR A 92 10.75 -11.47 2.63
CA THR A 92 11.73 -10.81 1.77
C THR A 92 11.77 -11.42 0.38
N ASP A 93 11.83 -12.74 0.28
CA ASP A 93 11.93 -13.46 -1.01
C ASP A 93 10.56 -13.74 -1.66
N LEU A 94 9.46 -13.30 -1.04
CA LEU A 94 8.14 -13.52 -1.61
C LEU A 94 7.83 -12.48 -2.68
N PRO A 95 7.44 -12.92 -3.89
CA PRO A 95 6.99 -12.00 -4.94
C PRO A 95 5.64 -11.36 -4.57
N MET A 96 5.33 -10.23 -5.20
CA MET A 96 4.15 -9.40 -4.93
C MET A 96 2.84 -10.21 -4.80
N TYR A 97 2.56 -11.17 -5.71
CA TYR A 97 1.32 -11.94 -5.68
C TYR A 97 1.18 -12.82 -4.42
N ARG A 98 2.30 -13.27 -3.83
CA ARG A 98 2.29 -13.99 -2.55
C ARG A 98 2.09 -13.06 -1.38
N ARG A 99 2.71 -11.86 -1.41
CA ARG A 99 2.47 -10.82 -0.40
C ARG A 99 1.03 -10.34 -0.41
N ALA A 100 0.41 -10.24 -1.61
CA ALA A 100 -1.01 -9.92 -1.73
C ALA A 100 -1.91 -10.95 -1.01
N ARG A 101 -1.60 -12.25 -1.13
CA ARG A 101 -2.31 -13.32 -0.41
C ARG A 101 -2.09 -13.32 1.10
N LEU A 102 -1.05 -12.64 1.57
CA LEU A 102 -0.79 -12.43 3.00
C LEU A 102 -1.45 -11.14 3.53
N GLY A 103 -2.18 -10.42 2.67
CA GLY A 103 -2.92 -9.23 3.06
C GLY A 103 -2.20 -7.90 2.79
N ILE A 104 -1.30 -7.85 1.82
CA ILE A 104 -0.67 -6.59 1.37
C ILE A 104 -1.29 -6.16 0.04
N GLY A 105 -2.17 -5.15 0.09
CA GLY A 105 -2.76 -4.54 -1.10
C GLY A 105 -1.83 -3.50 -1.72
N TYR A 106 -1.96 -3.29 -3.04
CA TYR A 106 -1.21 -2.28 -3.78
C TYR A 106 -2.11 -1.54 -4.75
N LEU A 107 -2.10 -0.22 -4.65
CA LEU A 107 -2.74 0.68 -5.60
C LEU A 107 -1.67 1.50 -6.32
N PRO A 108 -1.43 1.22 -7.60
CA PRO A 108 -0.44 1.94 -8.40
C PRO A 108 -0.90 3.37 -8.71
N GLN A 109 0.07 4.21 -9.11
CA GLN A 109 -0.16 5.56 -9.61
C GLN A 109 -1.05 5.56 -10.86
N GLU A 110 -0.75 4.66 -11.81
CA GLU A 110 -1.55 4.54 -13.02
C GLU A 110 -2.85 3.77 -12.77
N ALA A 111 -3.89 4.12 -13.54
CA ALA A 111 -5.17 3.45 -13.46
C ALA A 111 -5.03 1.94 -13.70
N SER A 112 -5.39 1.16 -12.69
CA SER A 112 -5.26 -0.30 -12.69
C SER A 112 -6.55 -1.03 -13.05
N ILE A 113 -7.63 -0.30 -13.37
CA ILE A 113 -8.95 -0.88 -13.66
C ILE A 113 -8.92 -1.82 -14.87
N PHE A 114 -9.65 -2.92 -14.80
CA PHE A 114 -9.84 -3.83 -15.95
C PHE A 114 -10.77 -3.18 -16.97
N ARG A 115 -10.19 -2.54 -17.97
CA ARG A 115 -10.88 -1.66 -18.92
C ARG A 115 -12.03 -2.32 -19.69
N GLY A 116 -11.91 -3.62 -19.98
CA GLY A 116 -12.92 -4.39 -20.72
C GLY A 116 -14.08 -4.92 -19.87
N LEU A 117 -14.07 -4.64 -18.56
CA LEU A 117 -15.06 -5.15 -17.60
C LEU A 117 -15.97 -4.00 -17.12
N THR A 118 -17.15 -4.37 -16.59
CA THR A 118 -18.01 -3.45 -15.84
C THR A 118 -17.47 -3.24 -14.42
N VAL A 119 -18.05 -2.27 -13.67
CA VAL A 119 -17.71 -2.03 -12.27
C VAL A 119 -17.88 -3.31 -11.43
N GLU A 120 -19.03 -3.95 -11.52
CA GLU A 120 -19.29 -5.22 -10.83
C GLU A 120 -18.27 -6.29 -11.19
N GLN A 121 -17.99 -6.47 -12.47
CA GLN A 121 -17.04 -7.48 -12.95
C GLN A 121 -15.61 -7.21 -12.47
N ASN A 122 -15.21 -5.95 -12.34
CA ASN A 122 -13.91 -5.58 -11.79
C ASN A 122 -13.72 -6.07 -10.35
N ILE A 123 -14.73 -5.91 -9.49
CA ILE A 123 -14.68 -6.34 -8.09
C ILE A 123 -14.85 -7.86 -8.01
N ARG A 124 -15.81 -8.42 -8.73
CA ARG A 124 -16.11 -9.86 -8.78
C ARG A 124 -14.89 -10.68 -9.19
N ALA A 125 -14.13 -10.24 -10.18
CA ALA A 125 -12.93 -10.96 -10.65
C ALA A 125 -11.91 -11.21 -9.54
N ILE A 126 -11.80 -10.29 -8.58
CA ILE A 126 -10.90 -10.46 -7.42
C ILE A 126 -11.56 -11.30 -6.34
N LEU A 127 -12.86 -11.12 -6.10
CA LEU A 127 -13.60 -11.92 -5.13
C LEU A 127 -13.62 -13.41 -5.50
N GLU A 128 -13.68 -13.76 -6.79
CA GLU A 128 -13.60 -15.13 -7.27
C GLU A 128 -12.29 -15.85 -6.92
N ILE A 129 -11.22 -15.06 -6.77
CA ILE A 129 -9.90 -15.58 -6.36
C ILE A 129 -9.76 -15.60 -4.83
N ALA A 130 -10.37 -14.62 -4.14
CA ALA A 130 -10.18 -14.41 -2.71
C ALA A 130 -11.14 -15.26 -1.85
N GLU A 131 -12.40 -15.44 -2.31
CA GLU A 131 -13.47 -16.09 -1.54
C GLU A 131 -14.11 -17.23 -2.35
N PRO A 132 -13.97 -18.50 -1.93
CA PRO A 132 -14.52 -19.65 -2.66
C PRO A 132 -16.04 -19.78 -2.52
N ALA A 133 -16.65 -19.30 -1.41
CA ALA A 133 -18.07 -19.44 -1.17
C ALA A 133 -18.87 -18.41 -1.96
N LEU A 134 -19.78 -18.87 -2.82
CA LEU A 134 -20.57 -17.99 -3.71
C LEU A 134 -21.41 -16.99 -2.93
N GLU A 135 -22.13 -17.43 -1.90
CA GLU A 135 -22.99 -16.56 -1.10
C GLU A 135 -22.18 -15.44 -0.42
N MET A 136 -20.99 -15.76 0.11
CA MET A 136 -20.12 -14.78 0.74
C MET A 136 -19.58 -13.79 -0.30
N ARG A 137 -19.20 -14.26 -1.50
CA ARG A 137 -18.77 -13.37 -2.59
C ARG A 137 -19.83 -12.36 -2.98
N GLU A 138 -21.09 -12.79 -3.12
CA GLU A 138 -22.19 -11.88 -3.44
C GLU A 138 -22.42 -10.87 -2.33
N ALA A 139 -22.40 -11.30 -1.07
CA ALA A 139 -22.54 -10.42 0.07
C ALA A 139 -21.40 -9.37 0.14
N MET A 140 -20.16 -9.81 -0.09
CA MET A 140 -18.99 -8.92 -0.13
C MET A 140 -19.05 -7.94 -1.29
N LEU A 141 -19.50 -8.39 -2.47
CA LEU A 141 -19.69 -7.54 -3.64
C LEU A 141 -20.69 -6.42 -3.35
N GLU A 142 -21.87 -6.77 -2.81
CA GLU A 142 -22.90 -5.78 -2.45
C GLU A 142 -22.38 -4.78 -1.40
N ALA A 143 -21.70 -5.29 -0.38
CA ALA A 143 -21.11 -4.45 0.68
C ALA A 143 -20.09 -3.46 0.11
N LEU A 144 -19.13 -3.91 -0.71
CA LEU A 144 -18.12 -3.05 -1.31
C LEU A 144 -18.73 -2.01 -2.26
N MET A 145 -19.71 -2.41 -3.07
CA MET A 145 -20.37 -1.47 -3.97
C MET A 145 -21.17 -0.39 -3.22
N ALA A 146 -21.82 -0.74 -2.13
CA ALA A 146 -22.54 0.21 -1.27
C ALA A 146 -21.55 1.13 -0.53
N GLU A 147 -20.50 0.57 0.09
CA GLU A 147 -19.47 1.26 0.84
C GLU A 147 -18.80 2.38 0.02
N PHE A 148 -18.47 2.10 -1.23
CA PHE A 148 -17.86 3.07 -2.13
C PHE A 148 -18.85 3.87 -2.98
N SER A 149 -20.15 3.77 -2.69
CA SER A 149 -21.22 4.51 -3.39
C SER A 149 -21.20 4.32 -4.93
N ILE A 150 -20.86 3.12 -5.40
CA ILE A 150 -20.78 2.76 -6.83
C ILE A 150 -21.86 1.77 -7.28
N THR A 151 -22.84 1.49 -6.45
CA THR A 151 -23.94 0.54 -6.76
C THR A 151 -24.72 0.95 -8.01
N HIS A 152 -24.96 2.27 -8.19
CA HIS A 152 -25.66 2.80 -9.37
C HIS A 152 -24.85 2.64 -10.69
N LEU A 153 -23.53 2.41 -10.59
CA LEU A 153 -22.61 2.18 -11.70
C LEU A 153 -22.37 0.71 -11.99
N ARG A 154 -23.06 -0.21 -11.32
CA ARG A 154 -22.84 -1.66 -11.38
C ARG A 154 -22.55 -2.19 -12.78
N ARG A 155 -23.36 -1.81 -13.75
CA ARG A 155 -23.29 -2.27 -15.14
C ARG A 155 -22.52 -1.30 -16.06
N ALA A 156 -22.04 -0.19 -15.53
CA ALA A 156 -21.28 0.77 -16.32
C ALA A 156 -19.95 0.15 -16.78
N PRO A 157 -19.59 0.29 -18.06
CA PRO A 157 -18.25 -0.08 -18.51
C PRO A 157 -17.18 0.72 -17.79
N ALA A 158 -16.10 0.08 -17.37
CA ALA A 158 -15.02 0.75 -16.64
C ALA A 158 -14.40 1.94 -17.38
N MET A 159 -14.45 1.90 -18.72
CA MET A 159 -13.97 2.99 -19.59
C MET A 159 -14.83 4.25 -19.56
N ALA A 160 -16.09 4.14 -19.12
CA ALA A 160 -17.03 5.28 -19.07
C ALA A 160 -16.99 6.02 -17.72
N LEU A 161 -16.22 5.52 -16.73
CA LEU A 161 -16.14 6.10 -15.41
C LEU A 161 -15.34 7.41 -15.41
N SER A 162 -15.81 8.40 -14.66
CA SER A 162 -15.01 9.55 -14.26
C SER A 162 -13.77 9.14 -13.45
N GLY A 163 -12.83 10.07 -13.24
CA GLY A 163 -11.62 9.80 -12.45
C GLY A 163 -11.93 9.31 -11.04
N GLY A 164 -12.82 10.01 -10.32
CA GLY A 164 -13.23 9.65 -8.96
C GLY A 164 -13.99 8.33 -8.89
N GLU A 165 -14.95 8.07 -9.79
CA GLU A 165 -15.68 6.80 -9.86
C GLU A 165 -14.76 5.63 -10.14
N ARG A 166 -13.80 5.80 -11.04
CA ARG A 166 -12.77 4.82 -11.35
C ARG A 166 -11.93 4.52 -10.12
N ARG A 167 -11.48 5.55 -9.41
CA ARG A 167 -10.67 5.40 -8.20
C ARG A 167 -11.42 4.63 -7.12
N ARG A 168 -12.70 4.96 -6.89
CA ARG A 168 -13.56 4.22 -5.94
C ARG A 168 -13.71 2.74 -6.33
N CYS A 169 -13.86 2.43 -7.62
CA CYS A 169 -13.91 1.05 -8.09
C CYS A 169 -12.58 0.31 -7.89
N GLU A 170 -11.44 0.95 -8.15
CA GLU A 170 -10.11 0.37 -7.93
C GLU A 170 -9.86 0.06 -6.46
N ILE A 171 -10.30 0.92 -5.56
CA ILE A 171 -10.19 0.74 -4.12
C ILE A 171 -11.10 -0.40 -3.64
N ALA A 172 -12.38 -0.39 -4.03
CA ALA A 172 -13.31 -1.48 -3.73
C ALA A 172 -12.74 -2.84 -4.19
N ARG A 173 -12.13 -2.87 -5.37
CA ARG A 173 -11.43 -4.04 -5.90
C ARG A 173 -10.23 -4.44 -5.05
N ALA A 174 -9.41 -3.49 -4.59
CA ALA A 174 -8.27 -3.77 -3.74
C ALA A 174 -8.70 -4.31 -2.37
N LEU A 175 -9.82 -3.82 -1.82
CA LEU A 175 -10.39 -4.30 -0.56
C LEU A 175 -11.08 -5.67 -0.67
N ALA A 176 -11.39 -6.14 -1.87
CA ALA A 176 -11.98 -7.46 -2.09
C ALA A 176 -11.08 -8.61 -1.58
N THR A 177 -9.76 -8.40 -1.45
CA THR A 177 -8.83 -9.36 -0.84
C THR A 177 -8.74 -9.25 0.69
N GLN A 178 -9.49 -8.33 1.31
CA GLN A 178 -9.44 -8.04 2.76
C GLN A 178 -8.01 -7.79 3.26
N PRO A 179 -7.29 -6.81 2.69
CA PRO A 179 -5.90 -6.57 3.05
C PRO A 179 -5.76 -6.03 4.48
N HIS A 180 -4.64 -6.35 5.12
CA HIS A 180 -4.23 -5.76 6.39
C HIS A 180 -3.41 -4.49 6.22
N PHE A 181 -2.76 -4.36 5.06
CA PHE A 181 -1.98 -3.18 4.66
C PHE A 181 -2.28 -2.82 3.22
N ILE A 182 -2.37 -1.53 2.92
CA ILE A 182 -2.49 -1.00 1.55
C ILE A 182 -1.35 -0.03 1.29
N LEU A 183 -0.68 -0.24 0.17
CA LEU A 183 0.39 0.61 -0.31
C LEU A 183 -0.13 1.47 -1.46
N LEU A 184 -0.07 2.80 -1.30
CA LEU A 184 -0.54 3.80 -2.26
C LEU A 184 0.66 4.48 -2.93
N ASP A 185 0.80 4.27 -4.24
CA ASP A 185 1.91 4.83 -5.02
C ASP A 185 1.47 6.15 -5.67
N GLU A 186 2.02 7.26 -5.18
CA GLU A 186 1.76 8.62 -5.63
C GLU A 186 0.26 8.96 -5.84
N PRO A 187 -0.61 8.73 -4.82
CA PRO A 187 -2.05 8.89 -4.99
C PRO A 187 -2.51 10.34 -5.20
N LEU A 188 -1.68 11.32 -4.87
CA LEU A 188 -1.98 12.76 -4.97
C LEU A 188 -1.40 13.41 -6.24
N THR A 189 -0.70 12.62 -7.07
CA THR A 189 -0.07 13.15 -8.26
C THR A 189 -1.08 13.48 -9.35
N GLY A 190 -1.07 14.74 -9.81
CA GLY A 190 -1.85 15.18 -10.98
C GLY A 190 -3.36 15.24 -10.73
N ILE A 191 -3.81 15.29 -9.48
CA ILE A 191 -5.21 15.40 -9.11
C ILE A 191 -5.56 16.84 -8.67
N ASP A 192 -6.82 17.20 -8.78
CA ASP A 192 -7.35 18.49 -8.35
C ASP A 192 -7.61 18.52 -6.84
N PRO A 193 -7.84 19.70 -6.21
CA PRO A 193 -8.07 19.82 -4.77
C PRO A 193 -9.27 19.02 -4.23
N ILE A 194 -10.29 18.79 -5.08
CA ILE A 194 -11.47 17.99 -4.68
C ILE A 194 -11.05 16.52 -4.55
N ALA A 195 -10.29 16.02 -5.51
CA ALA A 195 -9.78 14.66 -5.49
C ALA A 195 -8.77 14.43 -4.34
N VAL A 196 -8.03 15.47 -3.89
CA VAL A 196 -7.19 15.38 -2.67
C VAL A 196 -8.05 15.07 -1.44
N SER A 197 -9.22 15.75 -1.32
CA SER A 197 -10.17 15.46 -0.21
C SER A 197 -10.67 14.02 -0.26
N GLU A 198 -10.99 13.50 -1.46
CA GLU A 198 -11.42 12.10 -1.62
C GLU A 198 -10.33 11.10 -1.17
N ILE A 199 -9.06 11.39 -1.43
CA ILE A 199 -7.94 10.55 -0.96
C ILE A 199 -7.79 10.64 0.56
N ARG A 200 -7.96 11.82 1.16
CA ARG A 200 -7.94 12.00 2.62
C ARG A 200 -9.04 11.15 3.29
N ASP A 201 -10.28 11.27 2.79
CA ASP A 201 -11.41 10.50 3.30
C ASP A 201 -11.20 9.00 3.14
N LEU A 202 -10.61 8.58 2.02
CA LEU A 202 -10.23 7.20 1.79
C LEU A 202 -9.23 6.71 2.84
N VAL A 203 -8.13 7.45 3.06
CA VAL A 203 -7.09 7.02 4.01
C VAL A 203 -7.67 6.96 5.42
N ALA A 204 -8.49 7.93 5.83
CA ALA A 204 -9.21 7.90 7.09
C ALA A 204 -10.09 6.64 7.19
N HIS A 205 -10.88 6.34 6.16
CA HIS A 205 -11.72 5.15 6.10
C HIS A 205 -10.92 3.85 6.21
N LEU A 206 -9.77 3.73 5.54
CA LEU A 206 -8.90 2.55 5.65
C LEU A 206 -8.36 2.38 7.07
N LYS A 207 -7.95 3.47 7.73
CA LYS A 207 -7.49 3.47 9.12
C LYS A 207 -8.58 3.01 10.08
N ASP A 208 -9.81 3.51 9.92
CA ASP A 208 -10.98 3.14 10.75
C ASP A 208 -11.31 1.64 10.63
N ARG A 209 -10.98 1.03 9.49
CA ARG A 209 -11.05 -0.43 9.28
C ARG A 209 -9.87 -1.19 9.89
N GLY A 210 -8.94 -0.53 10.54
CA GLY A 210 -7.72 -1.12 11.07
C GLY A 210 -6.68 -1.51 10.01
N ILE A 211 -6.78 -0.98 8.79
CA ILE A 211 -5.84 -1.23 7.70
C ILE A 211 -4.67 -0.25 7.83
N GLY A 212 -3.44 -0.76 7.83
CA GLY A 212 -2.24 0.08 7.76
C GLY A 212 -2.02 0.60 6.34
N VAL A 213 -1.66 1.88 6.21
CA VAL A 213 -1.49 2.53 4.91
C VAL A 213 -0.06 3.05 4.77
N LEU A 214 0.63 2.69 3.69
CA LEU A 214 1.90 3.30 3.31
C LEU A 214 1.69 4.13 2.04
N ILE A 215 2.04 5.42 2.11
CA ILE A 215 1.87 6.37 1.02
C ILE A 215 3.23 6.87 0.58
N THR A 216 3.54 6.79 -0.72
CA THR A 216 4.64 7.55 -1.31
C THR A 216 4.06 8.64 -2.20
N ASP A 217 4.55 9.87 -2.06
CA ASP A 217 4.14 10.97 -2.91
C ASP A 217 5.26 12.03 -3.00
N HIS A 218 5.17 12.89 -4.00
CA HIS A 218 6.02 14.08 -4.11
C HIS A 218 5.30 15.35 -3.62
N ASN A 219 3.99 15.30 -3.41
CA ASN A 219 3.19 16.37 -2.86
C ASN A 219 3.21 16.33 -1.33
N VAL A 220 4.25 16.96 -0.77
CA VAL A 220 4.59 16.84 0.66
C VAL A 220 3.51 17.40 1.57
N ARG A 221 2.98 18.59 1.23
CA ARG A 221 2.01 19.29 2.08
C ARG A 221 0.77 18.43 2.26
N GLU A 222 0.15 18.03 1.19
CA GLU A 222 -1.08 17.24 1.20
C GLU A 222 -0.86 15.86 1.83
N THR A 223 0.31 15.27 1.62
CA THR A 223 0.63 13.97 2.27
C THR A 223 0.78 14.14 3.77
N LEU A 224 1.49 15.16 4.26
CA LEU A 224 1.64 15.41 5.70
C LEU A 224 0.32 15.73 6.40
N GLU A 225 -0.68 16.26 5.69
CA GLU A 225 -2.04 16.46 6.24
C GLU A 225 -2.86 15.16 6.38
N ILE A 226 -2.43 14.07 5.72
CA ILE A 226 -3.17 12.80 5.65
C ILE A 226 -2.59 11.73 6.57
N VAL A 227 -1.26 11.78 6.79
CA VAL A 227 -0.52 10.72 7.51
C VAL A 227 -0.38 11.01 9.00
N ASP A 228 -0.24 9.96 9.80
CA ASP A 228 0.04 10.07 11.23
C ASP A 228 1.53 10.29 11.49
N ARG A 229 2.37 9.71 10.63
CA ARG A 229 3.83 9.73 10.73
C ARG A 229 4.43 9.65 9.33
N ALA A 230 5.63 10.18 9.15
CA ALA A 230 6.34 10.01 7.88
C ALA A 230 7.84 9.78 8.06
N TYR A 231 8.42 9.13 7.06
CA TYR A 231 9.85 8.99 6.85
C TYR A 231 10.29 9.96 5.76
N ILE A 232 11.31 10.75 6.03
CA ILE A 232 11.95 11.59 5.03
C ILE A 232 13.21 10.88 4.54
N LEU A 233 13.19 10.42 3.29
CA LEU A 233 14.36 9.84 2.64
C LEU A 233 15.19 10.95 1.98
N HIS A 234 16.51 10.84 2.16
CA HIS A 234 17.49 11.69 1.49
C HIS A 234 18.73 10.85 1.14
N GLU A 235 19.18 10.91 -0.10
CA GLU A 235 20.37 10.17 -0.59
C GLU A 235 20.38 8.66 -0.24
N GLY A 236 19.20 8.03 -0.26
CA GLY A 236 19.05 6.60 0.01
C GLY A 236 19.07 6.20 1.48
N GLN A 237 18.94 7.14 2.40
CA GLN A 237 18.86 6.91 3.84
C GLN A 237 17.64 7.62 4.44
N VAL A 238 17.20 7.17 5.62
CA VAL A 238 16.23 7.91 6.41
C VAL A 238 16.93 9.09 7.08
N LEU A 239 16.56 10.30 6.68
CA LEU A 239 17.03 11.54 7.29
C LEU A 239 16.30 11.79 8.61
N MET A 240 14.97 11.60 8.58
CA MET A 240 14.12 11.82 9.75
C MET A 240 12.90 10.89 9.69
N GLU A 241 12.42 10.51 10.85
CA GLU A 241 11.14 9.87 11.11
C GLU A 241 10.42 10.66 12.20
N GLY A 242 9.14 10.95 12.01
CA GLY A 242 8.35 11.68 13.01
C GLY A 242 6.94 12.00 12.56
N THR A 243 6.19 12.66 13.43
CA THR A 243 4.89 13.23 13.13
C THR A 243 5.02 14.39 12.12
N PRO A 244 3.94 14.75 11.41
CA PRO A 244 3.95 15.92 10.52
C PRO A 244 4.50 17.20 11.18
N ALA A 245 4.13 17.47 12.43
CA ALA A 245 4.58 18.63 13.17
C ALA A 245 6.11 18.62 13.44
N GLU A 246 6.66 17.47 13.84
CA GLU A 246 8.09 17.28 14.05
C GLU A 246 8.87 17.44 12.75
N ILE A 247 8.38 16.85 11.64
CA ILE A 247 9.01 16.94 10.32
C ILE A 247 9.08 18.40 9.83
N VAL A 248 7.99 19.16 9.99
CA VAL A 248 7.96 20.57 9.58
C VAL A 248 8.85 21.46 10.46
N ALA A 249 9.05 21.10 11.73
CA ALA A 249 9.91 21.83 12.65
C ALA A 249 11.42 21.52 12.46
N ASP A 250 11.75 20.40 11.82
CA ASP A 250 13.14 19.95 11.67
C ASP A 250 13.93 20.83 10.70
N THR A 251 15.09 21.31 11.14
CA THR A 251 15.94 22.25 10.39
C THR A 251 16.62 21.60 9.19
N ASP A 252 17.03 20.34 9.31
CA ASP A 252 17.69 19.63 8.22
C ASP A 252 16.70 19.23 7.12
N VAL A 253 15.50 18.78 7.49
CA VAL A 253 14.41 18.52 6.55
C VAL A 253 14.01 19.82 5.82
N ARG A 254 13.88 20.93 6.50
CA ARG A 254 13.61 22.23 5.88
C ARG A 254 14.70 22.61 4.89
N ARG A 255 15.96 22.48 5.27
CA ARG A 255 17.11 22.86 4.42
C ARG A 255 17.20 22.03 3.14
N VAL A 256 16.98 20.70 3.22
CA VAL A 256 17.23 19.79 2.09
C VAL A 256 15.99 19.45 1.27
N TYR A 257 14.79 19.69 1.80
CA TYR A 257 13.57 19.21 1.16
C TYR A 257 12.39 20.19 1.14
N LEU A 258 11.97 20.73 2.31
CA LEU A 258 10.76 21.55 2.40
C LEU A 258 10.97 23.00 1.95
N GLY A 259 12.16 23.56 2.20
CA GLY A 259 12.44 24.99 2.10
C GLY A 259 12.06 25.76 3.37
N GLU A 260 12.75 26.88 3.62
CA GLU A 260 12.60 27.65 4.88
C GLU A 260 11.22 28.26 5.10
N LYS A 261 10.49 28.55 4.02
CA LYS A 261 9.14 29.17 4.07
C LYS A 261 7.98 28.17 4.11
N PHE A 262 8.27 26.88 4.21
CA PHE A 262 7.23 25.85 4.25
C PHE A 262 6.40 25.92 5.53
N SER A 263 5.06 25.83 5.39
CA SER A 263 4.09 25.69 6.49
C SER A 263 2.97 24.73 6.02
N LEU A 264 2.41 23.98 6.94
CA LEU A 264 1.18 23.19 6.74
C LEU A 264 -0.04 24.10 6.68
#